data_8bb95499aab95d6bfd3f7d6ce042e40c
#
_entry.id   8bb95499aab95d6bfd3f7d6ce042e40c
#
_cell.length_a   1.000
_cell.length_b   1.000
_cell.length_c   1.000
_cell.angle_alpha   90.00
_cell.angle_beta   90.00
_cell.angle_gamma   90.00
#
_symmetry.space_group_name_H-M   'P 1'
#
loop_
_entity.id
_entity.type
_entity.pdbx_description
1 polymer ?
#
loop_
_entity_poly.entity_id
_entity_poly.type
_entity_poly.pdbx_seq_one_letter_code
_entity_poly.pdbx_strand_id
1 'polypeptide(L)'
;MWKLLLCLLPAVLYLMLSWYLDPFNVFHWNRLRFTDTAPAQNYIKTKYILANRGKYNAFVFGSSRVGNLPMDGLPTEDDGIPLAWYNMTSSNAALMDHVKTLQTFLEHQVSVKMLLVGVDEIAATRTYASNAAEPIYRQYQEYEAHPLSFYRSYLLLKPRWSLLPQVLQDDTKAHEEERELFYRYGVRPENCDVTKPELTGQAMPSALPSGKYEAGTDPESIRALQELVRLCRENRIRLVVFSSPILQTTYEEALQNGYADFLKDVGEIVPYYCFSGLNSYTTHAEYYFDNSHYKPYVGLQMEKVMFGDERAEENFGERKGRGNGSQRK
;
A
#
# COMPACT_ATOMS: atom_id res chain seq x y z
N MET A 1 -7.27 50.43 -7.72
CA MET A 1 -6.70 49.26 -8.33
C MET A 1 -5.42 48.77 -7.63
N TRP A 2 -4.38 49.60 -7.47
CA TRP A 2 -3.12 49.22 -6.79
C TRP A 2 -3.28 48.73 -5.34
N LYS A 3 -4.13 49.37 -4.53
CA LYS A 3 -4.38 48.96 -3.14
C LYS A 3 -4.99 47.55 -3.04
N LEU A 4 -5.85 47.19 -3.98
CA LEU A 4 -6.46 45.87 -4.03
C LEU A 4 -5.43 44.80 -4.37
N LEU A 5 -4.52 45.09 -5.31
CA LEU A 5 -3.39 44.19 -5.68
C LEU A 5 -2.44 43.99 -4.51
N LEU A 6 -2.13 45.03 -3.73
CA LEU A 6 -1.31 44.92 -2.53
C LEU A 6 -1.97 44.06 -1.43
N CYS A 7 -3.30 44.15 -1.29
CA CYS A 7 -4.03 43.29 -0.34
C CYS A 7 -4.06 41.80 -0.76
N LEU A 8 -4.02 41.51 -2.06
CA LEU A 8 -4.00 40.13 -2.57
C LEU A 8 -2.60 39.52 -2.55
N LEU A 9 -1.54 40.32 -2.51
CA LEU A 9 -0.16 39.83 -2.56
C LEU A 9 0.18 38.75 -1.51
N PRO A 10 -0.19 38.91 -0.22
CA PRO A 10 0.08 37.86 0.77
C PRO A 10 -0.61 36.52 0.45
N ALA A 11 -1.85 36.59 -0.06
CA ALA A 11 -2.59 35.38 -0.45
C ALA A 11 -1.92 34.67 -1.65
N VAL A 12 -1.50 35.44 -2.64
CA VAL A 12 -0.78 34.90 -3.81
C VAL A 12 0.55 34.27 -3.39
N LEU A 13 1.33 34.96 -2.55
CA LEU A 13 2.59 34.43 -2.03
C LEU A 13 2.37 33.14 -1.21
N TYR A 14 1.32 33.09 -0.39
CA TYR A 14 0.96 31.88 0.34
C TYR A 14 0.66 30.71 -0.59
N LEU A 15 -0.16 30.89 -1.62
CA LEU A 15 -0.51 29.85 -2.58
C LEU A 15 0.70 29.41 -3.39
N MET A 16 1.55 30.35 -3.83
CA MET A 16 2.80 30.05 -4.52
C MET A 16 3.75 29.21 -3.66
N LEU A 17 3.87 29.54 -2.38
CA LEU A 17 4.69 28.81 -1.44
C LEU A 17 4.12 27.40 -1.18
N SER A 18 2.81 27.28 -0.97
CA SER A 18 2.16 25.97 -0.80
C SER A 18 2.35 25.08 -2.02
N TRP A 19 2.22 25.64 -3.22
CA TRP A 19 2.51 24.92 -4.48
C TRP A 19 3.99 24.54 -4.58
N TYR A 20 4.90 25.46 -4.23
CA TYR A 20 6.35 25.20 -4.34
C TYR A 20 6.84 24.16 -3.33
N LEU A 21 6.39 24.21 -2.08
CA LEU A 21 6.78 23.26 -1.04
C LEU A 21 6.21 21.85 -1.29
N ASP A 22 4.96 21.76 -1.74
CA ASP A 22 4.26 20.52 -2.13
C ASP A 22 4.62 19.29 -1.26
N PRO A 23 4.33 19.30 0.04
CA PRO A 23 4.81 18.28 0.98
C PRO A 23 4.32 16.86 0.67
N PHE A 24 3.27 16.73 -0.14
CA PHE A 24 2.68 15.45 -0.53
C PHE A 24 2.96 15.07 -1.99
N ASN A 25 3.81 15.83 -2.69
CA ASN A 25 4.15 15.63 -4.11
C ASN A 25 2.94 15.58 -5.05
N VAL A 26 1.89 16.32 -4.75
CA VAL A 26 0.65 16.33 -5.54
C VAL A 26 0.79 17.18 -6.80
N PHE A 27 1.43 18.34 -6.70
CA PHE A 27 1.68 19.23 -7.84
C PHE A 27 2.89 18.80 -8.67
N HIS A 28 3.90 18.24 -8.00
CA HIS A 28 5.15 17.78 -8.61
C HIS A 28 5.22 16.25 -8.67
N TRP A 29 4.09 15.60 -8.90
CA TRP A 29 3.97 14.13 -8.89
C TRP A 29 4.96 13.42 -9.84
N ASN A 30 5.37 14.05 -10.92
CA ASN A 30 6.35 13.54 -11.88
C ASN A 30 7.81 13.87 -11.55
N ARG A 31 8.04 14.60 -10.46
CA ARG A 31 9.37 14.97 -9.92
C ARG A 31 9.45 14.64 -8.46
N LEU A 32 9.02 13.45 -8.07
CA LEU A 32 8.93 13.03 -6.68
C LEU A 32 10.09 13.57 -5.83
N ARG A 33 9.78 14.41 -4.86
CA ARG A 33 10.72 14.96 -3.90
C ARG A 33 10.66 14.11 -2.65
N PHE A 34 11.80 13.56 -2.22
CA PHE A 34 11.87 12.86 -0.94
C PHE A 34 12.08 13.89 0.16
N THR A 35 11.02 14.17 0.89
CA THR A 35 11.00 15.02 2.08
C THR A 35 10.64 14.15 3.28
N ASP A 36 10.73 14.69 4.50
CA ASP A 36 10.28 14.00 5.73
C ASP A 36 8.78 13.62 5.71
N THR A 37 8.05 14.14 4.74
CA THR A 37 6.63 13.82 4.56
C THR A 37 6.48 12.76 3.47
N ALA A 38 5.82 11.66 3.78
CA ALA A 38 5.49 10.67 2.77
C ALA A 38 4.58 11.27 1.68
N PRO A 39 4.81 10.95 0.40
CA PRO A 39 3.99 11.43 -0.70
C PRO A 39 2.57 10.85 -0.65
N ALA A 40 1.62 11.47 -1.35
CA ALA A 40 0.27 10.94 -1.59
C ALA A 40 0.36 9.73 -2.54
N GLN A 41 0.78 8.58 -1.99
CA GLN A 41 1.24 7.41 -2.76
C GLN A 41 0.19 6.90 -3.74
N ASN A 42 -1.06 6.70 -3.31
CA ASN A 42 -2.09 6.18 -4.21
C ASN A 42 -2.33 7.12 -5.40
N TYR A 43 -2.44 8.43 -5.14
CA TYR A 43 -2.61 9.44 -6.19
C TYR A 43 -1.47 9.39 -7.22
N ILE A 44 -0.22 9.42 -6.74
CA ILE A 44 0.96 9.47 -7.61
C ILE A 44 1.11 8.18 -8.40
N LYS A 45 1.02 7.02 -7.73
CA LYS A 45 1.18 5.70 -8.35
C LYS A 45 0.07 5.44 -9.37
N THR A 46 -1.19 5.73 -9.05
CA THR A 46 -2.30 5.57 -9.98
C THR A 46 -2.10 6.46 -11.21
N LYS A 47 -1.74 7.72 -11.02
CA LYS A 47 -1.47 8.66 -12.11
C LYS A 47 -0.31 8.20 -13.00
N TYR A 48 0.73 7.64 -12.40
CA TYR A 48 1.86 7.07 -13.13
C TYR A 48 1.46 5.84 -13.96
N ILE A 49 0.69 4.91 -13.39
CA ILE A 49 0.19 3.73 -14.11
C ILE A 49 -0.70 4.13 -15.28
N LEU A 50 -1.60 5.09 -15.08
CA LEU A 50 -2.45 5.60 -16.16
C LEU A 50 -1.66 6.26 -17.30
N ALA A 51 -0.54 6.89 -17.00
CA ALA A 51 0.38 7.44 -18.01
C ALA A 51 1.22 6.35 -18.70
N ASN A 52 1.32 5.15 -18.13
CA ASN A 52 2.17 4.03 -18.60
C ASN A 52 1.37 2.72 -18.76
N ARG A 53 0.15 2.79 -19.26
CA ARG A 53 -0.87 1.70 -19.25
C ARG A 53 -0.40 0.34 -19.76
N GLY A 54 0.51 0.30 -20.71
CA GLY A 54 1.00 -0.96 -21.31
C GLY A 54 2.24 -1.54 -20.63
N LYS A 55 2.80 -0.86 -19.60
CA LYS A 55 4.06 -1.26 -18.99
C LYS A 55 3.90 -2.34 -17.92
N TYR A 56 2.77 -2.34 -17.22
CA TYR A 56 2.50 -3.24 -16.10
C TYR A 56 1.15 -3.93 -16.28
N ASN A 57 1.07 -5.17 -15.80
CA ASN A 57 -0.15 -5.97 -15.84
C ASN A 57 -0.37 -6.84 -14.60
N ALA A 58 0.51 -6.73 -13.61
CA ALA A 58 0.40 -7.41 -12.32
C ALA A 58 0.66 -6.41 -11.19
N PHE A 59 -0.15 -6.45 -10.14
CA PHE A 59 -0.12 -5.42 -9.11
C PHE A 59 -0.16 -6.03 -7.71
N VAL A 60 0.58 -5.40 -6.78
CA VAL A 60 0.52 -5.68 -5.35
C VAL A 60 -0.30 -4.59 -4.69
N PHE A 61 -1.41 -4.94 -4.05
CA PHE A 61 -2.26 -4.05 -3.26
C PHE A 61 -2.13 -4.36 -1.77
N GLY A 62 -2.20 -3.35 -0.94
CA GLY A 62 -2.12 -3.46 0.51
C GLY A 62 -1.80 -2.14 1.19
N SER A 63 -1.74 -2.16 2.50
CA SER A 63 -1.25 -1.03 3.30
C SER A 63 0.29 -0.91 3.20
N SER A 64 0.88 0.06 3.91
CA SER A 64 2.33 0.20 4.00
C SER A 64 3.05 -1.05 4.51
N ARG A 65 2.37 -1.91 5.29
CA ARG A 65 2.92 -3.18 5.79
C ARG A 65 3.22 -4.17 4.70
N VAL A 66 2.44 -4.14 3.63
CA VAL A 66 2.67 -4.98 2.43
C VAL A 66 3.74 -4.37 1.52
N GLY A 67 4.04 -3.08 1.70
CA GLY A 67 4.97 -2.32 0.87
C GLY A 67 6.37 -2.90 0.76
N ASN A 68 6.80 -3.69 1.74
CA ASN A 68 8.13 -4.30 1.81
C ASN A 68 8.21 -5.69 1.14
N LEU A 69 7.18 -6.10 0.41
CA LEU A 69 7.23 -7.29 -0.42
C LEU A 69 8.21 -7.04 -1.59
N PRO A 70 9.30 -7.82 -1.75
CA PRO A 70 10.23 -7.67 -2.86
C PRO A 70 9.52 -7.87 -4.21
N MET A 71 9.96 -7.16 -5.24
CA MET A 71 9.33 -7.28 -6.56
C MET A 71 10.01 -8.35 -7.42
N ASP A 72 11.29 -8.65 -7.13
CA ASP A 72 12.10 -9.58 -7.93
C ASP A 72 11.83 -11.06 -7.63
N GLY A 73 11.19 -11.37 -6.50
CA GLY A 73 10.78 -12.74 -6.13
C GLY A 73 9.40 -13.14 -6.65
N LEU A 74 8.66 -12.20 -7.23
CA LEU A 74 7.33 -12.46 -7.77
C LEU A 74 7.41 -13.19 -9.12
N PRO A 75 6.43 -14.05 -9.48
CA PRO A 75 6.46 -14.80 -10.73
C PRO A 75 6.49 -13.85 -11.94
N THR A 76 7.34 -14.19 -12.91
CA THR A 76 7.48 -13.41 -14.16
C THR A 76 6.50 -13.86 -15.25
N GLU A 77 5.77 -14.95 -15.01
CA GLU A 77 4.79 -15.54 -15.93
C GLU A 77 3.68 -16.25 -15.16
N ASP A 78 2.48 -16.26 -15.73
CA ASP A 78 1.32 -17.02 -15.26
C ASP A 78 0.57 -17.61 -16.45
N ASP A 79 0.48 -18.94 -16.54
CA ASP A 79 -0.15 -19.69 -17.64
C ASP A 79 0.27 -19.20 -19.05
N GLY A 80 1.58 -18.97 -19.25
CA GLY A 80 2.15 -18.47 -20.51
C GLY A 80 1.97 -16.96 -20.75
N ILE A 81 1.43 -16.22 -19.78
CA ILE A 81 1.26 -14.76 -19.85
C ILE A 81 2.39 -14.09 -19.08
N PRO A 82 3.26 -13.29 -19.75
CA PRO A 82 4.29 -12.54 -19.06
C PRO A 82 3.69 -11.55 -18.06
N LEU A 83 4.26 -11.49 -16.85
CA LEU A 83 3.85 -10.58 -15.78
C LEU A 83 4.88 -9.49 -15.58
N ALA A 84 4.41 -8.26 -15.57
CA ALA A 84 5.18 -7.07 -15.21
C ALA A 84 4.53 -6.41 -13.97
N TRP A 85 5.22 -6.52 -12.84
CA TRP A 85 4.70 -6.14 -11.55
C TRP A 85 4.91 -4.67 -11.20
N TYR A 86 3.94 -4.12 -10.45
CA TYR A 86 4.04 -2.83 -9.81
C TYR A 86 3.43 -2.87 -8.41
N ASN A 87 4.15 -2.31 -7.44
CA ASN A 87 3.70 -2.22 -6.05
C ASN A 87 2.80 -1.00 -5.86
N MET A 88 1.49 -1.23 -5.81
CA MET A 88 0.46 -0.20 -5.61
C MET A 88 0.08 0.01 -4.13
N THR A 89 0.84 -0.58 -3.20
CA THR A 89 0.59 -0.35 -1.77
C THR A 89 0.67 1.13 -1.42
N SER A 90 -0.11 1.56 -0.45
CA SER A 90 -0.09 2.93 0.05
C SER A 90 -0.30 2.99 1.57
N SER A 91 0.17 4.07 2.19
CA SER A 91 0.07 4.23 3.64
C SER A 91 -1.39 4.17 4.10
N ASN A 92 -1.66 3.36 5.12
CA ASN A 92 -2.99 3.16 5.72
C ASN A 92 -4.11 2.81 4.73
N ALA A 93 -3.79 2.16 3.61
CA ALA A 93 -4.80 1.83 2.60
C ALA A 93 -5.91 0.92 3.16
N ALA A 94 -7.14 1.32 2.92
CA ALA A 94 -8.33 0.51 3.17
C ALA A 94 -8.59 -0.44 1.99
N LEU A 95 -9.30 -1.55 2.22
CA LEU A 95 -9.66 -2.45 1.13
C LEU A 95 -10.53 -1.76 0.07
N MET A 96 -11.37 -0.80 0.45
CA MET A 96 -12.17 -0.02 -0.51
C MET A 96 -11.29 0.89 -1.38
N ASP A 97 -10.14 1.37 -0.90
CA ASP A 97 -9.18 2.11 -1.72
C ASP A 97 -8.68 1.25 -2.89
N HIS A 98 -8.45 -0.05 -2.63
CA HIS A 98 -8.02 -1.00 -3.65
C HIS A 98 -9.13 -1.33 -4.65
N VAL A 99 -10.38 -1.46 -4.19
CA VAL A 99 -11.56 -1.57 -5.07
C VAL A 99 -11.59 -0.41 -6.05
N LYS A 100 -11.52 0.82 -5.51
CA LYS A 100 -11.57 2.04 -6.33
C LYS A 100 -10.40 2.11 -7.31
N THR A 101 -9.20 1.78 -6.87
CA THR A 101 -8.01 1.76 -7.75
C THR A 101 -8.17 0.73 -8.87
N LEU A 102 -8.67 -0.48 -8.58
CA LEU A 102 -8.93 -1.49 -9.60
C LEU A 102 -10.02 -1.04 -10.59
N GLN A 103 -11.11 -0.44 -10.11
CA GLN A 103 -12.15 0.13 -10.97
C GLN A 103 -11.57 1.18 -11.93
N THR A 104 -10.78 2.13 -11.41
CA THR A 104 -10.07 3.12 -12.25
C THR A 104 -9.18 2.44 -13.30
N PHE A 105 -8.43 1.41 -12.93
CA PHE A 105 -7.59 0.69 -13.90
C PHE A 105 -8.41 0.07 -15.01
N LEU A 106 -9.52 -0.58 -14.68
CA LEU A 106 -10.41 -1.21 -15.65
C LEU A 106 -11.09 -0.16 -16.57
N GLU A 107 -11.61 0.92 -15.99
CA GLU A 107 -12.23 2.03 -16.73
C GLU A 107 -11.27 2.69 -17.72
N HIS A 108 -10.01 2.84 -17.32
CA HIS A 108 -8.96 3.39 -18.15
C HIS A 108 -8.20 2.36 -19.00
N GLN A 109 -8.71 1.14 -19.12
CA GLN A 109 -8.16 0.07 -19.96
C GLN A 109 -6.71 -0.32 -19.62
N VAL A 110 -6.32 -0.23 -18.34
CA VAL A 110 -5.09 -0.84 -17.84
C VAL A 110 -5.27 -2.35 -17.85
N SER A 111 -4.36 -3.08 -18.51
CA SER A 111 -4.38 -4.54 -18.48
C SER A 111 -4.04 -5.02 -17.08
N VAL A 112 -4.94 -5.76 -16.41
CA VAL A 112 -4.66 -6.41 -15.14
C VAL A 112 -4.81 -7.92 -15.34
N LYS A 113 -3.72 -8.66 -15.17
CA LYS A 113 -3.70 -10.13 -15.30
C LYS A 113 -3.65 -10.81 -13.95
N MET A 114 -2.89 -10.23 -13.03
CA MET A 114 -2.74 -10.78 -11.68
C MET A 114 -2.80 -9.67 -10.64
N LEU A 115 -3.47 -9.95 -9.53
CA LEU A 115 -3.59 -9.09 -8.38
C LEU A 115 -3.22 -9.85 -7.12
N LEU A 116 -2.21 -9.35 -6.41
CA LEU A 116 -1.79 -9.83 -5.11
C LEU A 116 -2.27 -8.84 -4.05
N VAL A 117 -3.11 -9.28 -3.12
CA VAL A 117 -3.75 -8.41 -2.11
C VAL A 117 -3.35 -8.85 -0.72
N GLY A 118 -2.60 -7.98 -0.03
CA GLY A 118 -2.30 -8.17 1.38
C GLY A 118 -3.35 -7.53 2.27
N VAL A 119 -3.80 -8.28 3.26
CA VAL A 119 -4.72 -7.80 4.31
C VAL A 119 -3.99 -7.80 5.66
N ASP A 120 -4.31 -6.84 6.47
CA ASP A 120 -3.77 -6.65 7.82
C ASP A 120 -4.84 -6.04 8.74
N GLU A 121 -4.50 -5.69 9.97
CA GLU A 121 -5.45 -5.09 10.91
C GLU A 121 -5.86 -3.65 10.51
N ILE A 122 -5.05 -2.96 9.69
CA ILE A 122 -5.45 -1.69 9.06
C ILE A 122 -6.56 -1.95 8.05
N ALA A 123 -6.37 -2.93 7.17
CA ALA A 123 -7.36 -3.32 6.18
C ALA A 123 -8.69 -3.75 6.81
N ALA A 124 -8.65 -4.31 8.04
CA ALA A 124 -9.84 -4.71 8.79
C ALA A 124 -10.74 -3.54 9.18
N THR A 125 -10.17 -2.39 9.50
CA THR A 125 -10.87 -1.31 10.21
C THR A 125 -10.84 0.05 9.51
N ARG A 126 -9.88 0.28 8.63
CA ARG A 126 -9.78 1.54 7.86
C ARG A 126 -10.88 1.61 6.80
N THR A 127 -11.41 2.82 6.57
CA THR A 127 -12.45 3.08 5.57
C THR A 127 -11.96 4.06 4.51
N TYR A 128 -12.57 3.99 3.33
CA TYR A 128 -12.32 4.95 2.24
C TYR A 128 -12.57 6.39 2.70
N ALA A 129 -13.68 6.62 3.40
CA ALA A 129 -14.03 7.95 3.88
C ALA A 129 -13.00 8.52 4.85
N SER A 130 -12.44 7.70 5.75
CA SER A 130 -11.39 8.13 6.67
C SER A 130 -10.11 8.52 5.92
N ASN A 131 -9.76 7.80 4.85
CA ASN A 131 -8.59 8.10 4.04
C ASN A 131 -8.80 9.34 3.15
N ALA A 132 -9.99 9.53 2.58
CA ALA A 132 -10.32 10.71 1.79
C ALA A 132 -10.23 12.02 2.61
N ALA A 133 -10.47 11.95 3.92
CA ALA A 133 -10.38 13.11 4.82
C ALA A 133 -8.92 13.55 5.08
N GLU A 134 -7.94 12.65 4.97
CA GLU A 134 -6.53 12.93 5.31
C GLU A 134 -5.68 13.17 4.05
N PRO A 135 -4.99 14.32 3.90
CA PRO A 135 -4.27 14.67 2.67
C PRO A 135 -3.27 13.61 2.19
N ILE A 136 -2.56 12.95 3.11
CA ILE A 136 -1.54 11.95 2.80
C ILE A 136 -2.14 10.65 2.23
N TYR A 137 -3.40 10.32 2.61
CA TYR A 137 -4.05 9.06 2.25
C TYR A 137 -5.08 9.21 1.13
N ARG A 138 -5.30 10.45 0.64
CA ARG A 138 -6.28 10.70 -0.43
C ARG A 138 -5.97 9.90 -1.67
N GLN A 139 -7.03 9.31 -2.20
CA GLN A 139 -6.99 8.45 -3.35
C GLN A 139 -7.07 9.25 -4.67
N TYR A 140 -6.62 8.64 -5.76
CA TYR A 140 -6.70 9.24 -7.11
C TYR A 140 -8.14 9.58 -7.50
N GLN A 141 -9.12 8.82 -7.06
CA GLN A 141 -10.54 9.02 -7.37
C GLN A 141 -11.08 10.36 -6.85
N GLU A 142 -10.55 10.87 -5.73
CA GLU A 142 -10.88 12.22 -5.24
C GLU A 142 -10.42 13.31 -6.23
N TYR A 143 -9.25 13.10 -6.85
CA TYR A 143 -8.78 13.97 -7.92
C TYR A 143 -9.63 13.81 -9.17
N GLU A 144 -9.92 12.60 -9.61
CA GLU A 144 -10.66 12.31 -10.83
C GLU A 144 -12.08 12.88 -10.78
N ALA A 145 -12.77 12.71 -9.65
CA ALA A 145 -14.12 13.25 -9.45
C ALA A 145 -14.16 14.79 -9.44
N HIS A 146 -13.20 15.43 -8.78
CA HIS A 146 -13.21 16.88 -8.55
C HIS A 146 -11.80 17.51 -8.59
N PRO A 147 -11.12 17.61 -9.76
CA PRO A 147 -9.72 18.01 -9.87
C PRO A 147 -9.42 19.37 -9.23
N LEU A 148 -10.28 20.37 -9.44
CA LEU A 148 -10.10 21.70 -8.90
C LEU A 148 -10.23 21.72 -7.36
N SER A 149 -11.21 21.00 -6.82
CA SER A 149 -11.39 20.88 -5.38
C SER A 149 -10.23 20.14 -4.72
N PHE A 150 -9.75 19.08 -5.37
CA PHE A 150 -8.61 18.31 -4.94
C PHE A 150 -7.36 19.21 -4.81
N TYR A 151 -6.94 19.88 -5.88
CA TYR A 151 -5.78 20.77 -5.83
C TYR A 151 -5.94 21.93 -4.86
N ARG A 152 -7.13 22.55 -4.83
CA ARG A 152 -7.44 23.62 -3.87
C ARG A 152 -7.22 23.15 -2.44
N SER A 153 -7.61 21.94 -2.10
CA SER A 153 -7.45 21.40 -0.74
C SER A 153 -5.99 21.32 -0.29
N TYR A 154 -5.06 21.01 -1.23
CA TYR A 154 -3.62 20.99 -0.95
C TYR A 154 -3.01 22.40 -0.92
N LEU A 155 -3.45 23.33 -1.80
CA LEU A 155 -2.98 24.71 -1.79
C LEU A 155 -3.34 25.46 -0.51
N LEU A 156 -4.44 25.07 0.14
CA LEU A 156 -4.91 25.68 1.39
C LEU A 156 -4.32 25.04 2.65
N LEU A 157 -3.53 23.96 2.52
CA LEU A 157 -2.81 23.39 3.66
C LEU A 157 -1.78 24.39 4.19
N LYS A 158 -1.59 24.38 5.51
CA LYS A 158 -0.58 25.23 6.15
C LYS A 158 0.81 24.88 5.58
N PRO A 159 1.56 25.84 5.00
CA PRO A 159 2.88 25.60 4.49
C PRO A 159 3.82 25.08 5.60
N ARG A 160 4.55 24.02 5.28
CA ARG A 160 5.57 23.45 6.18
C ARG A 160 6.91 24.15 5.92
N TRP A 161 7.19 25.22 6.64
CA TRP A 161 8.42 25.99 6.49
C TRP A 161 9.70 25.17 6.68
N SER A 162 9.66 24.11 7.49
CA SER A 162 10.78 23.19 7.70
C SER A 162 11.23 22.47 6.42
N LEU A 163 10.37 22.38 5.41
CA LEU A 163 10.70 21.77 4.12
C LEU A 163 11.47 22.73 3.18
N LEU A 164 11.46 24.03 3.44
CA LEU A 164 12.09 25.00 2.55
C LEU A 164 13.59 24.73 2.32
N PRO A 165 14.41 24.48 3.34
CA PRO A 165 15.82 24.11 3.12
C PRO A 165 15.97 22.82 2.30
N GLN A 166 15.16 21.80 2.55
CA GLN A 166 15.20 20.53 1.84
C GLN A 166 14.84 20.71 0.35
N VAL A 167 13.78 21.46 0.06
CA VAL A 167 13.34 21.74 -1.32
C VAL A 167 14.33 22.62 -2.08
N LEU A 168 15.01 23.58 -1.40
CA LEU A 168 16.06 24.42 -2.00
C LEU A 168 17.34 23.62 -2.26
N GLN A 169 17.64 22.64 -1.41
CA GLN A 169 18.79 21.75 -1.52
C GLN A 169 18.45 20.47 -2.30
N ASP A 170 17.20 20.36 -2.81
CA ASP A 170 16.75 19.17 -3.56
C ASP A 170 17.74 18.88 -4.69
N ASP A 171 18.75 18.09 -4.33
CA ASP A 171 19.71 17.55 -5.27
C ASP A 171 18.98 16.42 -6.01
N THR A 172 18.48 16.79 -7.18
CA THR A 172 17.77 15.84 -8.05
C THR A 172 18.59 14.59 -8.35
N LYS A 173 19.91 14.64 -8.21
CA LYS A 173 20.81 13.49 -8.39
C LYS A 173 20.88 12.59 -7.16
N ALA A 174 20.89 13.17 -5.95
CA ALA A 174 20.98 12.39 -4.70
C ALA A 174 19.80 11.41 -4.52
N HIS A 175 18.64 11.72 -5.11
CA HIS A 175 17.43 10.89 -5.02
C HIS A 175 17.05 10.22 -6.35
N GLU A 176 17.97 10.16 -7.31
CA GLU A 176 17.67 9.62 -8.64
C GLU A 176 17.32 8.13 -8.57
N GLU A 177 18.11 7.34 -7.85
CA GLU A 177 17.88 5.91 -7.63
C GLU A 177 16.54 5.65 -6.93
N GLU A 178 16.24 6.40 -5.87
CA GLU A 178 14.97 6.27 -5.14
C GLU A 178 13.77 6.60 -6.03
N ARG A 179 13.88 7.65 -6.85
CA ARG A 179 12.83 8.00 -7.82
C ARG A 179 12.65 6.93 -8.88
N GLU A 180 13.75 6.40 -9.41
CA GLU A 180 13.71 5.33 -10.40
C GLU A 180 13.00 4.11 -9.84
N LEU A 181 13.35 3.63 -8.66
CA LEU A 181 12.71 2.50 -8.02
C LEU A 181 11.22 2.75 -7.74
N PHE A 182 10.89 3.96 -7.24
CA PHE A 182 9.50 4.31 -6.97
C PHE A 182 8.64 4.33 -8.24
N TYR A 183 9.12 4.91 -9.34
CA TYR A 183 8.37 4.93 -10.59
C TYR A 183 8.44 3.60 -11.35
N ARG A 184 9.52 2.85 -11.22
CA ARG A 184 9.68 1.58 -11.92
C ARG A 184 8.92 0.43 -11.26
N TYR A 185 8.95 0.37 -9.93
CA TYR A 185 8.39 -0.75 -9.16
C TYR A 185 7.38 -0.34 -8.09
N GLY A 186 7.22 0.94 -7.79
CA GLY A 186 6.39 1.44 -6.70
C GLY A 186 7.01 1.24 -5.31
N VAL A 187 8.31 1.01 -5.22
CA VAL A 187 9.04 0.70 -3.98
C VAL A 187 10.12 1.74 -3.68
N ARG A 188 10.73 1.66 -2.51
CA ARG A 188 11.89 2.45 -2.10
C ARG A 188 13.13 1.55 -1.98
N PRO A 189 14.37 2.10 -1.92
CA PRO A 189 15.59 1.30 -1.77
C PRO A 189 15.57 0.34 -0.60
N GLU A 190 15.06 0.75 0.56
CA GLU A 190 14.94 -0.10 1.74
C GLU A 190 14.05 -1.34 1.52
N ASN A 191 13.19 -1.33 0.52
CA ASN A 191 12.34 -2.46 0.14
C ASN A 191 13.06 -3.51 -0.72
N CYS A 192 14.29 -3.24 -1.13
CA CYS A 192 15.08 -4.12 -2.00
C CYS A 192 16.12 -4.95 -1.24
N ASP A 193 16.42 -4.65 0.03
CA ASP A 193 17.40 -5.38 0.83
C ASP A 193 16.78 -6.66 1.42
N VAL A 194 17.03 -7.78 0.77
CA VAL A 194 16.58 -9.12 1.19
C VAL A 194 17.57 -9.86 2.09
N THR A 195 18.55 -9.16 2.68
CA THR A 195 19.53 -9.75 3.59
C THR A 195 18.84 -10.28 4.84
N LYS A 196 19.17 -11.53 5.23
CA LYS A 196 18.67 -12.14 6.47
C LYS A 196 19.21 -11.37 7.67
N PRO A 197 18.34 -10.83 8.54
CA PRO A 197 18.79 -10.17 9.77
C PRO A 197 19.47 -11.15 10.73
N GLU A 198 20.48 -10.67 11.45
CA GLU A 198 21.06 -11.39 12.58
C GLU A 198 20.13 -11.27 13.78
N LEU A 199 19.90 -12.41 14.48
CA LEU A 199 19.10 -12.43 15.69
C LEU A 199 20.00 -12.06 16.88
N THR A 200 19.79 -10.87 17.42
CA THR A 200 20.61 -10.29 18.52
C THR A 200 19.86 -10.29 19.86
N GLY A 201 18.61 -10.75 19.89
CA GLY A 201 17.75 -10.66 21.05
C GLY A 201 17.24 -9.26 21.31
N GLN A 202 16.97 -8.50 20.24
CA GLN A 202 16.40 -7.16 20.32
C GLN A 202 15.06 -7.20 21.10
N ALA A 203 14.89 -6.25 22.01
CA ALA A 203 13.64 -6.12 22.75
C ALA A 203 12.46 -5.82 21.80
N MET A 204 11.32 -6.48 22.04
CA MET A 204 10.09 -6.20 21.30
C MET A 204 9.64 -4.75 21.49
N PRO A 205 9.36 -4.01 20.44
CA PRO A 205 8.75 -2.69 20.56
C PRO A 205 7.32 -2.80 21.10
N SER A 206 6.80 -1.69 21.62
CA SER A 206 5.40 -1.61 22.05
C SER A 206 4.45 -1.83 20.86
N ALA A 207 3.29 -2.41 21.16
CA ALA A 207 2.23 -2.59 20.16
C ALA A 207 1.76 -1.27 19.57
N LEU A 208 1.34 -1.32 18.29
CA LEU A 208 0.54 -0.24 17.69
C LEU A 208 -0.92 -0.43 18.08
N PRO A 209 -1.63 0.64 18.48
CA PRO A 209 -3.07 0.58 18.67
C PRO A 209 -3.77 0.18 17.38
N SER A 210 -4.66 -0.80 17.45
CA SER A 210 -5.50 -1.21 16.32
C SER A 210 -6.94 -0.70 16.48
N GLY A 211 -7.63 -0.48 15.37
CA GLY A 211 -9.07 -0.24 15.37
C GLY A 211 -9.84 -1.50 15.73
N LYS A 212 -11.08 -1.34 16.21
CA LYS A 212 -11.94 -2.45 16.56
C LYS A 212 -12.70 -2.96 15.33
N TYR A 213 -12.55 -4.26 15.04
CA TYR A 213 -13.37 -4.97 14.07
C TYR A 213 -14.56 -5.62 14.78
N GLU A 214 -15.76 -5.45 14.23
CA GLU A 214 -16.98 -6.04 14.77
C GLU A 214 -17.60 -7.00 13.73
N ALA A 215 -17.49 -8.29 13.98
CA ALA A 215 -18.04 -9.30 13.12
C ALA A 215 -19.57 -9.18 13.04
N GLY A 216 -20.14 -9.48 11.87
CA GLY A 216 -21.60 -9.47 11.67
C GLY A 216 -22.22 -8.09 11.52
N THR A 217 -21.44 -7.00 11.50
CA THR A 217 -21.95 -5.62 11.33
C THR A 217 -21.91 -5.12 9.89
N ASP A 218 -21.62 -5.98 8.91
CA ASP A 218 -21.41 -5.64 7.50
C ASP A 218 -20.35 -4.53 7.30
N PRO A 219 -19.12 -4.73 7.75
CA PRO A 219 -18.09 -3.70 7.68
C PRO A 219 -17.67 -3.42 6.23
N GLU A 220 -17.21 -2.17 5.97
CA GLU A 220 -16.76 -1.77 4.64
C GLU A 220 -15.65 -2.67 4.10
N SER A 221 -14.74 -3.15 4.97
CA SER A 221 -13.63 -4.03 4.59
C SER A 221 -14.12 -5.33 3.96
N ILE A 222 -15.17 -5.93 4.50
CA ILE A 222 -15.75 -7.20 3.99
C ILE A 222 -16.47 -6.96 2.68
N ARG A 223 -17.29 -5.90 2.57
CA ARG A 223 -17.93 -5.51 1.30
C ARG A 223 -16.88 -5.21 0.21
N ALA A 224 -15.80 -4.53 0.58
CA ALA A 224 -14.71 -4.23 -0.34
C ALA A 224 -13.99 -5.49 -0.83
N LEU A 225 -13.73 -6.47 0.06
CA LEU A 225 -13.14 -7.73 -0.34
C LEU A 225 -14.04 -8.53 -1.28
N GLN A 226 -15.34 -8.60 -0.98
CA GLN A 226 -16.32 -9.24 -1.85
C GLN A 226 -16.34 -8.60 -3.23
N GLU A 227 -16.29 -7.26 -3.29
CA GLU A 227 -16.27 -6.51 -4.55
C GLU A 227 -14.97 -6.73 -5.32
N LEU A 228 -13.80 -6.77 -4.65
CA LEU A 228 -12.52 -7.13 -5.30
C LEU A 228 -12.58 -8.52 -5.93
N VAL A 229 -13.10 -9.51 -5.20
CA VAL A 229 -13.27 -10.88 -5.69
C VAL A 229 -14.21 -10.90 -6.91
N ARG A 230 -15.32 -10.15 -6.86
CA ARG A 230 -16.28 -10.04 -7.97
C ARG A 230 -15.59 -9.43 -9.21
N LEU A 231 -14.93 -8.28 -9.05
CA LEU A 231 -14.25 -7.59 -10.15
C LEU A 231 -13.15 -8.46 -10.78
N CYS A 232 -12.34 -9.14 -9.96
CA CYS A 232 -11.31 -10.04 -10.46
C CYS A 232 -11.90 -11.20 -11.27
N ARG A 233 -12.98 -11.83 -10.79
CA ARG A 233 -13.65 -12.93 -11.50
C ARG A 233 -14.26 -12.47 -12.82
N GLU A 234 -14.96 -11.34 -12.85
CA GLU A 234 -15.60 -10.81 -14.05
C GLU A 234 -14.61 -10.41 -15.13
N ASN A 235 -13.43 -9.91 -14.73
CA ASN A 235 -12.38 -9.48 -15.63
C ASN A 235 -11.28 -10.53 -15.87
N ARG A 236 -11.46 -11.77 -15.38
CA ARG A 236 -10.48 -12.87 -15.51
C ARG A 236 -9.10 -12.50 -14.97
N ILE A 237 -9.08 -11.81 -13.84
CA ILE A 237 -7.87 -11.45 -13.11
C ILE A 237 -7.57 -12.55 -12.10
N ARG A 238 -6.35 -13.09 -12.13
CA ARG A 238 -5.91 -14.02 -11.09
C ARG A 238 -5.72 -13.26 -9.78
N LEU A 239 -6.50 -13.60 -8.77
CA LEU A 239 -6.44 -13.00 -7.44
C LEU A 239 -5.72 -13.94 -6.46
N VAL A 240 -4.70 -13.42 -5.78
CA VAL A 240 -4.05 -14.06 -4.65
C VAL A 240 -4.19 -13.16 -3.44
N VAL A 241 -4.77 -13.68 -2.36
CA VAL A 241 -4.94 -12.95 -1.10
C VAL A 241 -4.03 -13.54 -0.03
N PHE A 242 -3.44 -12.69 0.79
CA PHE A 242 -2.62 -13.12 1.93
C PHE A 242 -2.80 -12.17 3.12
N SER A 243 -2.66 -12.68 4.35
CA SER A 243 -2.56 -11.82 5.52
C SER A 243 -1.11 -11.48 5.79
N SER A 244 -0.83 -10.20 6.08
CA SER A 244 0.52 -9.72 6.37
C SER A 244 1.05 -10.31 7.69
N PRO A 245 2.34 -10.69 7.80
CA PRO A 245 2.94 -11.03 9.07
C PRO A 245 3.04 -9.78 9.94
N ILE A 246 2.37 -9.81 11.10
CA ILE A 246 2.33 -8.69 12.05
C ILE A 246 3.23 -9.05 13.21
N LEU A 247 4.09 -8.11 13.66
CA LEU A 247 4.95 -8.32 14.83
C LEU A 247 4.11 -8.70 16.06
N GLN A 248 4.59 -9.65 16.86
CA GLN A 248 3.88 -10.27 17.96
C GLN A 248 3.08 -9.28 18.81
N THR A 249 3.72 -8.22 19.31
CA THR A 249 3.06 -7.24 20.21
C THR A 249 1.86 -6.56 19.53
N THR A 250 1.99 -6.16 18.29
CA THR A 250 0.91 -5.53 17.52
C THR A 250 -0.15 -6.56 17.10
N TYR A 251 0.24 -7.82 16.83
CA TYR A 251 -0.69 -8.90 16.55
C TYR A 251 -1.56 -9.23 17.78
N GLU A 252 -0.97 -9.33 18.96
CA GLU A 252 -1.69 -9.57 20.22
C GLU A 252 -2.70 -8.44 20.54
N GLU A 253 -2.32 -7.19 20.26
CA GLU A 253 -3.22 -6.03 20.37
C GLU A 253 -4.38 -6.13 19.33
N ALA A 254 -4.07 -6.47 18.09
CA ALA A 254 -5.07 -6.63 17.04
C ALA A 254 -6.06 -7.76 17.34
N LEU A 255 -5.61 -8.86 17.97
CA LEU A 255 -6.48 -9.96 18.41
C LEU A 255 -7.52 -9.50 19.42
N GLN A 256 -7.13 -8.64 20.39
CA GLN A 256 -8.07 -8.08 21.37
C GLN A 256 -9.13 -7.19 20.71
N ASN A 257 -8.84 -6.67 19.52
CA ASN A 257 -9.71 -5.80 18.73
C ASN A 257 -10.41 -6.51 17.56
N GLY A 258 -10.53 -7.84 17.58
CA GLY A 258 -11.37 -8.61 16.63
C GLY A 258 -10.66 -9.03 15.36
N TYR A 259 -9.33 -8.93 15.26
CA TYR A 259 -8.61 -9.30 14.03
C TYR A 259 -8.76 -10.79 13.65
N ALA A 260 -8.92 -11.69 14.64
CA ALA A 260 -9.19 -13.10 14.36
C ALA A 260 -10.53 -13.31 13.65
N ASP A 261 -11.56 -12.57 14.02
CA ASP A 261 -12.88 -12.61 13.38
C ASP A 261 -12.80 -12.05 11.96
N PHE A 262 -12.04 -10.96 11.75
CA PHE A 262 -11.79 -10.45 10.41
C PHE A 262 -11.14 -11.50 9.49
N LEU A 263 -10.08 -12.17 9.96
CA LEU A 263 -9.42 -13.22 9.18
C LEU A 263 -10.33 -14.42 8.90
N LYS A 264 -11.24 -14.74 9.82
CA LYS A 264 -12.27 -15.76 9.60
C LYS A 264 -13.22 -15.32 8.48
N ASP A 265 -13.74 -14.10 8.54
CA ASP A 265 -14.64 -13.55 7.52
C ASP A 265 -13.96 -13.46 6.15
N VAL A 266 -12.66 -13.09 6.08
CA VAL A 266 -11.86 -13.18 4.86
C VAL A 266 -11.86 -14.59 4.29
N GLY A 267 -11.63 -15.61 5.13
CA GLY A 267 -11.59 -17.02 4.74
C GLY A 267 -12.93 -17.58 4.27
N GLU A 268 -14.05 -16.97 4.64
CA GLU A 268 -15.38 -17.33 4.13
C GLU A 268 -15.61 -16.80 2.71
N ILE A 269 -14.94 -15.70 2.32
CA ILE A 269 -15.08 -15.05 1.01
C ILE A 269 -14.11 -15.64 -0.01
N VAL A 270 -12.82 -15.80 0.38
CA VAL A 270 -11.74 -16.20 -0.52
C VAL A 270 -10.69 -17.00 0.22
N PRO A 271 -10.14 -18.08 -0.37
CA PRO A 271 -8.98 -18.74 0.21
C PRO A 271 -7.78 -17.77 0.20
N TYR A 272 -7.01 -17.76 1.28
CA TYR A 272 -5.87 -16.87 1.43
C TYR A 272 -4.68 -17.56 2.11
N TYR A 273 -3.48 -17.02 1.93
CA TYR A 273 -2.30 -17.43 2.67
C TYR A 273 -2.22 -16.63 3.97
N CYS A 274 -2.22 -17.33 5.10
CA CYS A 274 -2.16 -16.71 6.41
C CYS A 274 -0.71 -16.66 6.91
N PHE A 275 -0.11 -15.47 6.92
CA PHE A 275 1.21 -15.23 7.52
C PHE A 275 1.10 -14.54 8.89
N SER A 276 -0.09 -14.12 9.28
CA SER A 276 -0.36 -13.59 10.64
C SER A 276 -0.34 -14.71 11.67
N GLY A 277 0.14 -14.42 12.87
CA GLY A 277 0.24 -15.39 13.96
C GLY A 277 1.63 -15.42 14.56
N LEU A 278 1.82 -16.23 15.62
CA LEU A 278 3.12 -16.42 16.24
C LEU A 278 3.91 -17.46 15.44
N ASN A 279 5.02 -17.05 14.85
CA ASN A 279 5.89 -17.88 14.02
C ASN A 279 7.35 -17.42 14.15
N SER A 280 8.26 -18.09 13.46
CA SER A 280 9.72 -17.81 13.52
C SER A 280 10.11 -16.39 13.12
N TYR A 281 9.25 -15.65 12.42
CA TYR A 281 9.52 -14.25 12.02
C TYR A 281 8.82 -13.26 12.93
N THR A 282 7.53 -13.47 13.23
CA THR A 282 6.71 -12.50 13.98
C THR A 282 7.09 -12.39 15.46
N THR A 283 7.83 -13.37 15.98
CA THR A 283 8.32 -13.40 17.38
C THR A 283 9.71 -12.77 17.57
N HIS A 284 10.31 -12.19 16.53
CA HIS A 284 11.63 -11.58 16.58
C HIS A 284 11.62 -10.17 15.97
N ALA A 285 11.95 -9.18 16.79
CA ALA A 285 11.96 -7.77 16.38
C ALA A 285 12.95 -7.47 15.24
N GLU A 286 14.02 -8.25 15.14
CA GLU A 286 15.07 -8.09 14.11
C GLU A 286 14.55 -8.24 12.68
N TYR A 287 13.45 -8.97 12.49
CA TYR A 287 12.80 -9.11 11.18
C TYR A 287 11.91 -7.91 10.79
N TYR A 288 11.86 -6.88 11.63
CA TYR A 288 11.04 -5.69 11.43
C TYR A 288 11.89 -4.42 11.43
N PHE A 289 11.43 -3.41 10.71
CA PHE A 289 11.99 -2.05 10.77
C PHE A 289 11.48 -1.30 12.02
N ASP A 290 10.25 -1.61 12.41
CA ASP A 290 9.55 -1.00 13.54
C ASP A 290 8.52 -2.00 14.11
N ASN A 291 7.50 -1.51 14.80
CA ASN A 291 6.46 -2.36 15.40
C ASN A 291 5.39 -2.87 14.40
N SER A 292 5.54 -2.61 13.09
CA SER A 292 4.53 -2.98 12.09
C SER A 292 5.08 -3.43 10.74
N HIS A 293 6.23 -2.91 10.31
CA HIS A 293 6.76 -3.13 8.96
C HIS A 293 7.84 -4.21 8.97
N TYR A 294 7.55 -5.37 8.41
CA TYR A 294 8.55 -6.43 8.23
C TYR A 294 9.64 -6.02 7.23
N LYS A 295 10.84 -6.59 7.37
CA LYS A 295 11.94 -6.39 6.43
C LYS A 295 11.73 -7.24 5.16
N PRO A 296 12.26 -6.83 4.00
CA PRO A 296 12.06 -7.52 2.72
C PRO A 296 12.43 -9.02 2.74
N TYR A 297 13.38 -9.42 3.58
CA TYR A 297 13.70 -10.83 3.79
C TYR A 297 12.47 -11.69 4.14
N VAL A 298 11.60 -11.18 5.01
CA VAL A 298 10.34 -11.87 5.38
C VAL A 298 9.39 -11.94 4.18
N GLY A 299 9.31 -10.84 3.42
CA GLY A 299 8.55 -10.80 2.16
C GLY A 299 9.01 -11.87 1.17
N LEU A 300 10.31 -12.05 0.99
CA LEU A 300 10.89 -13.10 0.16
C LEU A 300 10.46 -14.51 0.63
N GLN A 301 10.39 -14.75 1.95
CA GLN A 301 9.90 -16.03 2.47
C GLN A 301 8.40 -16.23 2.20
N MET A 302 7.61 -15.15 2.27
CA MET A 302 6.19 -15.20 1.89
C MET A 302 6.00 -15.58 0.41
N GLU A 303 6.80 -15.01 -0.49
CA GLU A 303 6.76 -15.33 -1.93
C GLU A 303 7.08 -16.78 -2.21
N LYS A 304 8.08 -17.35 -1.55
CA LYS A 304 8.41 -18.78 -1.64
C LYS A 304 7.23 -19.66 -1.22
N VAL A 305 6.47 -19.26 -0.20
CA VAL A 305 5.26 -19.99 0.23
C VAL A 305 4.13 -19.85 -0.79
N MET A 306 3.93 -18.66 -1.34
CA MET A 306 2.82 -18.39 -2.26
C MET A 306 3.05 -18.94 -3.66
N PHE A 307 4.30 -18.94 -4.14
CA PHE A 307 4.64 -19.19 -5.54
C PHE A 307 5.76 -20.21 -5.75
N GLY A 308 6.52 -20.57 -4.71
CA GLY A 308 7.63 -21.52 -4.80
C GLY A 308 7.18 -22.98 -4.68
N ASP A 309 8.05 -23.90 -5.13
CA ASP A 309 7.90 -25.34 -4.88
C ASP A 309 8.52 -25.78 -3.54
N GLU A 310 9.23 -24.86 -2.87
CA GLU A 310 9.88 -25.14 -1.60
C GLU A 310 8.87 -25.07 -0.45
N ARG A 311 8.98 -26.05 0.46
CA ARG A 311 8.24 -25.98 1.72
C ARG A 311 8.75 -24.77 2.50
N ALA A 312 7.82 -23.94 2.98
CA ALA A 312 8.13 -22.91 3.94
C ALA A 312 8.87 -23.47 5.15
N GLU A 313 9.62 -22.62 5.85
CA GLU A 313 10.06 -22.93 7.21
C GLU A 313 8.84 -23.38 8.03
N GLU A 314 9.04 -24.35 8.92
CA GLU A 314 7.95 -24.91 9.74
C GLU A 314 7.14 -23.78 10.41
N ASN A 315 5.82 -23.81 10.22
CA ASN A 315 4.85 -22.88 10.76
C ASN A 315 4.83 -21.44 10.15
N PHE A 316 5.42 -21.21 8.97
CA PHE A 316 5.29 -19.92 8.29
C PHE A 316 4.43 -20.01 7.04
N GLY A 317 3.26 -19.45 7.10
CA GLY A 317 2.30 -19.39 6.00
C GLY A 317 1.45 -20.65 5.85
N GLU A 318 0.17 -20.53 6.10
CA GLU A 318 -0.83 -21.57 5.98
C GLU A 318 -1.92 -21.13 5.01
N ARG A 319 -2.37 -22.01 4.11
CA ARG A 319 -3.51 -21.71 3.25
C ARG A 319 -4.81 -21.94 4.03
N LYS A 320 -5.59 -20.90 4.23
CA LYS A 320 -6.87 -20.89 4.94
C LYS A 320 -8.03 -20.54 4.03
N GLY A 321 -9.26 -20.83 4.49
CA GLY A 321 -10.51 -20.51 3.81
C GLY A 321 -11.09 -21.68 3.02
N ARG A 322 -12.36 -21.53 2.62
CA ARG A 322 -13.10 -22.55 1.85
C ARG A 322 -12.58 -22.53 0.42
N GLY A 323 -11.73 -23.49 0.08
CA GLY A 323 -11.40 -23.76 -1.31
C GLY A 323 -12.68 -24.24 -2.02
N ASN A 324 -13.18 -23.48 -3.01
CA ASN A 324 -13.98 -24.11 -4.04
C ASN A 324 -13.09 -25.18 -4.69
N GLY A 325 -13.37 -26.44 -4.38
CA GLY A 325 -12.66 -27.57 -4.95
C GLY A 325 -12.88 -27.63 -6.47
N SER A 326 -12.04 -26.94 -7.21
CA SER A 326 -11.87 -27.10 -8.65
C SER A 326 -10.99 -25.97 -9.21
N GLN A 327 -9.70 -26.01 -8.91
CA GLN A 327 -8.67 -25.46 -9.80
C GLN A 327 -7.33 -26.13 -9.47
N ARG A 328 -7.23 -27.42 -9.80
CA ARG A 328 -6.00 -28.12 -10.15
C ARG A 328 -6.36 -29.10 -11.25
N LYS A 329 -6.13 -28.74 -12.47
CA LYS A 329 -5.67 -29.63 -13.53
C LYS A 329 -4.86 -28.80 -14.50
#